data_af79bd918372d0f8e8e48cf09c67b867
#
_entry.id   af79bd918372d0f8e8e48cf09c67b867
#
_cell.length_a   1.000
_cell.length_b   1.000
_cell.length_c   1.000
_cell.angle_alpha   90.00
_cell.angle_beta   90.00
_cell.angle_gamma   90.00
#
_symmetry.space_group_name_H-M   'P 1'
#
loop_
_entity.id
_entity.type
_entity.pdbx_description
1 polymer ?
#
loop_
_entity_poly.entity_id
_entity_poly.type
_entity_poly.pdbx_seq_one_letter_code
_entity_poly.pdbx_strand_id
1 'polypeptide(L)'
;MATQTITTNEGALDSASAVLEVSATNPEYNQPALRIRQAGKSGGAASIRIDDPNPDIELIETDQVAPAGKYEIAVQSDKLQINGRNADDSAFETLVVFVRQAAGGNIGFRTTSQFGNGQGVVAIHNVSVAPSVNPAKGGILYVEEGALKYRGSSGTVTVIAPA
;
A
#
# COMPACT_ATOMS: atom_id res chain seq x y z
N MET A 1 11.67 -33.74 8.87
CA MET A 1 12.24 -32.41 8.59
C MET A 1 12.51 -31.74 9.91
N ALA A 2 13.72 -31.28 10.14
CA ALA A 2 14.01 -30.47 11.32
C ALA A 2 13.52 -29.05 11.11
N THR A 3 12.67 -28.57 12.00
CA THR A 3 12.25 -27.16 12.04
C THR A 3 13.30 -26.39 12.82
N GLN A 4 13.99 -25.47 12.18
CA GLN A 4 14.83 -24.52 12.90
C GLN A 4 13.94 -23.35 13.36
N THR A 5 13.76 -23.22 14.65
CA THR A 5 13.05 -22.10 15.26
C THR A 5 14.08 -21.14 15.82
N ILE A 6 14.10 -19.92 15.34
CA ILE A 6 14.85 -18.84 15.99
C ILE A 6 13.91 -18.22 17.00
N THR A 7 14.16 -18.45 18.28
CA THR A 7 13.42 -17.83 19.37
C THR A 7 14.34 -16.83 20.07
N THR A 8 13.95 -15.58 20.10
CA THR A 8 14.64 -14.57 20.90
C THR A 8 13.91 -14.43 22.21
N ASN A 9 14.63 -14.67 23.32
CA ASN A 9 14.13 -14.32 24.66
C ASN A 9 14.38 -12.84 24.88
N GLU A 10 13.30 -12.09 24.95
CA GLU A 10 13.33 -10.64 25.06
C GLU A 10 13.84 -10.16 26.41
N GLY A 11 15.04 -9.60 26.43
CA GLY A 11 15.22 -8.39 27.22
C GLY A 11 14.63 -7.24 26.41
N ALA A 12 14.07 -6.22 27.03
CA ALA A 12 13.50 -5.07 26.35
C ALA A 12 14.43 -4.59 25.22
N LEU A 13 14.06 -4.94 23.97
CA LEU A 13 14.71 -4.36 22.79
C LEU A 13 14.26 -2.90 22.76
N ASP A 14 15.19 -1.98 22.55
CA ASP A 14 14.80 -0.62 22.25
C ASP A 14 14.03 -0.61 20.95
N SER A 15 13.20 0.39 20.72
CA SER A 15 12.33 0.51 19.57
C SER A 15 13.07 0.60 18.21
N ALA A 16 14.40 0.59 18.23
CA ALA A 16 15.27 0.70 17.07
C ALA A 16 15.93 -0.63 16.68
N SER A 17 15.74 -1.70 17.47
CA SER A 17 16.42 -2.98 17.24
C SER A 17 15.51 -4.00 16.57
N ALA A 18 15.91 -4.50 15.42
CA ALA A 18 15.26 -5.63 14.77
C ALA A 18 15.63 -6.94 15.49
N VAL A 19 14.66 -7.84 15.64
CA VAL A 19 14.87 -9.20 16.19
C VAL A 19 15.70 -10.07 15.25
N LEU A 20 15.50 -9.89 13.94
CA LEU A 20 16.26 -10.52 12.88
C LEU A 20 16.53 -9.50 11.77
N GLU A 21 17.79 -9.23 11.52
CA GLU A 21 18.23 -8.45 10.37
C GLU A 21 18.84 -9.36 9.31
N VAL A 22 18.42 -9.20 8.05
CA VAL A 22 19.05 -9.81 6.88
C VAL A 22 19.53 -8.66 5.99
N SER A 23 20.84 -8.44 5.97
CA SER A 23 21.45 -7.36 5.21
C SER A 23 22.45 -7.86 4.16
N ALA A 24 22.48 -7.19 3.00
CA ALA A 24 23.49 -7.37 1.97
C ALA A 24 24.20 -6.02 1.75
N THR A 25 25.41 -5.90 2.26
CA THR A 25 26.17 -4.63 2.28
C THR A 25 27.17 -4.48 1.13
N ASN A 26 27.38 -5.53 0.32
CA ASN A 26 28.23 -5.44 -0.85
C ASN A 26 27.50 -4.73 -2.00
N PRO A 27 27.95 -3.53 -2.46
CA PRO A 27 27.28 -2.76 -3.50
C PRO A 27 27.28 -3.45 -4.88
N GLU A 28 28.15 -4.43 -5.11
CA GLU A 28 28.16 -5.24 -6.34
C GLU A 28 27.23 -6.46 -6.27
N TYR A 29 26.58 -6.68 -5.14
CA TYR A 29 25.70 -7.81 -4.93
C TYR A 29 24.33 -7.57 -5.56
N ASN A 30 24.02 -8.25 -6.66
CA ASN A 30 22.79 -8.11 -7.44
C ASN A 30 21.75 -9.21 -7.19
N GLN A 31 21.87 -9.92 -6.08
CA GLN A 31 20.93 -10.96 -5.67
C GLN A 31 20.07 -10.48 -4.49
N PRO A 32 18.84 -10.99 -4.31
CA PRO A 32 17.99 -10.58 -3.18
C PRO A 32 18.64 -10.98 -1.85
N ALA A 33 18.64 -10.07 -0.87
CA ALA A 33 19.14 -10.34 0.48
C ALA A 33 18.33 -11.44 1.18
N LEU A 34 17.03 -11.51 0.93
CA LEU A 34 16.15 -12.57 1.43
C LEU A 34 15.47 -13.27 0.25
N ARG A 35 15.62 -14.59 0.15
CA ARG A 35 14.93 -15.43 -0.83
C ARG A 35 14.13 -16.51 -0.13
N ILE A 36 12.80 -16.48 -0.28
CA ILE A 36 11.89 -17.48 0.26
C ILE A 36 11.47 -18.40 -0.90
N ARG A 37 11.72 -19.70 -0.75
CA ARG A 37 11.29 -20.73 -1.69
C ARG A 37 10.41 -21.74 -0.97
N GLN A 38 9.21 -21.95 -1.47
CA GLN A 38 8.33 -23.04 -1.06
C GLN A 38 8.21 -24.02 -2.22
N ALA A 39 8.77 -25.22 -2.05
CA ALA A 39 8.60 -26.35 -2.96
C ALA A 39 7.56 -27.29 -2.33
N GLY A 40 6.30 -27.10 -2.61
CA GLY A 40 5.22 -27.90 -2.04
C GLY A 40 4.05 -28.06 -3.02
N LYS A 41 3.12 -28.95 -2.68
CA LYS A 41 1.89 -29.10 -3.44
C LYS A 41 1.08 -27.81 -3.40
N SER A 42 0.44 -27.45 -4.52
CA SER A 42 -0.55 -26.38 -4.58
C SER A 42 -1.65 -26.61 -3.53
N GLY A 43 -1.86 -25.66 -2.66
CA GLY A 43 -3.00 -25.65 -1.74
C GLY A 43 -2.64 -25.21 -0.32
N GLY A 44 -2.88 -23.97 0.00
CA GLY A 44 -3.29 -23.52 1.29
C GLY A 44 -2.26 -22.99 2.27
N ALA A 45 -0.96 -23.27 2.14
CA ALA A 45 0.04 -22.70 3.06
C ALA A 45 0.68 -21.43 2.49
N ALA A 46 0.69 -20.36 3.27
CA ALA A 46 1.37 -19.12 2.92
C ALA A 46 2.90 -19.31 3.03
N SER A 47 3.65 -18.74 2.09
CA SER A 47 5.12 -18.71 2.15
C SER A 47 5.65 -17.72 3.19
N ILE A 48 4.91 -16.64 3.43
CA ILE A 48 5.15 -15.67 4.51
C ILE A 48 3.82 -15.51 5.24
N ARG A 49 3.85 -15.59 6.56
CA ARG A 49 2.74 -15.32 7.44
C ARG A 49 3.19 -14.36 8.53
N ILE A 50 2.48 -13.24 8.64
CA ILE A 50 2.69 -12.23 9.68
C ILE A 50 1.44 -12.24 10.56
N ASP A 51 1.59 -12.59 11.83
CA ASP A 51 0.52 -12.61 12.82
C ASP A 51 0.73 -11.45 13.79
N ASP A 52 0.00 -10.38 13.60
CA ASP A 52 0.02 -9.16 14.41
C ASP A 52 -1.39 -8.56 14.45
N PRO A 53 -1.81 -7.81 15.48
CA PRO A 53 -3.08 -7.09 15.48
C PRO A 53 -3.25 -6.11 14.31
N ASN A 54 -2.15 -5.54 13.81
CA ASN A 54 -2.10 -4.64 12.65
C ASN A 54 -0.86 -4.97 11.81
N PRO A 55 -0.81 -6.12 11.11
CA PRO A 55 0.38 -6.54 10.38
C PRO A 55 0.68 -5.58 9.23
N ASP A 56 1.96 -5.22 9.10
CA ASP A 56 2.45 -4.31 8.06
C ASP A 56 3.80 -4.74 7.45
N ILE A 57 4.11 -4.12 6.32
CA ILE A 57 5.42 -4.18 5.65
C ILE A 57 5.77 -2.77 5.23
N GLU A 58 6.87 -2.24 5.75
CA GLU A 58 7.40 -0.95 5.32
C GLU A 58 8.39 -1.11 4.16
N LEU A 59 8.30 -0.20 3.19
CA LEU A 59 9.20 -0.07 2.05
C LEU A 59 9.79 1.34 2.07
N ILE A 60 11.10 1.41 2.30
CA ILE A 60 11.81 2.69 2.43
C ILE A 60 12.89 2.79 1.36
N GLU A 61 12.77 3.80 0.49
CA GLU A 61 13.77 4.16 -0.52
C GLU A 61 14.80 5.11 0.12
N THR A 62 16.00 4.61 0.38
CA THR A 62 16.98 5.30 1.24
C THR A 62 17.73 6.45 0.55
N ASP A 63 17.63 6.58 -0.77
CA ASP A 63 18.21 7.66 -1.57
C ASP A 63 17.24 8.85 -1.78
N GLN A 64 16.03 8.76 -1.22
CA GLN A 64 15.05 9.85 -1.21
C GLN A 64 15.04 10.59 0.11
N VAL A 65 14.66 11.87 0.06
CA VAL A 65 14.47 12.69 1.27
C VAL A 65 13.03 12.47 1.78
N ALA A 66 12.89 11.99 3.02
CA ALA A 66 11.60 11.76 3.65
C ALA A 66 10.69 13.02 3.59
N PRO A 67 9.37 12.88 3.34
CA PRO A 67 8.60 11.63 3.32
C PRO A 67 8.63 10.90 1.96
N ALA A 68 9.30 11.41 0.93
CA ALA A 68 9.40 10.71 -0.34
C ALA A 68 10.05 9.31 -0.14
N GLY A 69 9.57 8.33 -0.90
CA GLY A 69 10.07 6.95 -0.82
C GLY A 69 9.63 6.15 0.41
N LYS A 70 8.71 6.66 1.26
CA LYS A 70 8.21 5.93 2.43
C LYS A 70 6.80 5.41 2.20
N TYR A 71 6.68 4.10 2.09
CA TYR A 71 5.41 3.39 1.86
C TYR A 71 5.21 2.25 2.85
N GLU A 72 3.95 1.93 3.08
CA GLU A 72 3.53 0.84 3.95
C GLU A 72 2.42 0.03 3.28
N ILE A 73 2.48 -1.28 3.39
CA ILE A 73 1.38 -2.20 3.08
C ILE A 73 0.89 -2.76 4.41
N ALA A 74 -0.32 -2.39 4.83
CA ALA A 74 -0.85 -2.73 6.14
C ALA A 74 -2.22 -3.41 6.07
N VAL A 75 -2.52 -4.26 7.06
CA VAL A 75 -3.88 -4.76 7.30
C VAL A 75 -4.36 -4.19 8.63
N GLN A 76 -5.37 -3.32 8.59
CA GLN A 76 -5.93 -2.69 9.76
C GLN A 76 -7.46 -2.59 9.65
N SER A 77 -8.18 -2.94 10.72
CA SER A 77 -9.63 -2.86 10.79
C SER A 77 -10.33 -3.54 9.60
N ASP A 78 -9.89 -4.77 9.26
CA ASP A 78 -10.39 -5.58 8.13
C ASP A 78 -10.20 -4.93 6.73
N LYS A 79 -9.17 -4.08 6.60
CA LYS A 79 -8.81 -3.41 5.35
C LYS A 79 -7.35 -3.68 5.02
N LEU A 80 -7.06 -4.08 3.79
CA LEU A 80 -5.71 -4.04 3.23
C LEU A 80 -5.48 -2.64 2.64
N GLN A 81 -4.43 -1.96 3.09
CA GLN A 81 -4.13 -0.57 2.73
C GLN A 81 -2.74 -0.46 2.11
N ILE A 82 -2.60 0.46 1.16
CA ILE A 82 -1.30 0.99 0.73
C ILE A 82 -1.27 2.44 1.18
N ASN A 83 -0.33 2.75 2.04
CA ASN A 83 -0.20 4.05 2.68
C ASN A 83 1.10 4.75 2.25
N GLY A 84 1.07 6.08 2.16
CA GLY A 84 2.25 6.92 2.22
C GLY A 84 2.51 7.33 3.66
N ARG A 85 3.74 7.16 4.16
CA ARG A 85 4.13 7.55 5.52
C ARG A 85 4.70 8.96 5.53
N ASN A 86 4.51 9.69 6.63
CA ASN A 86 5.20 10.96 6.84
C ASN A 86 6.68 10.74 7.26
N ALA A 87 7.43 11.82 7.40
CA ALA A 87 8.87 11.73 7.61
C ALA A 87 9.27 11.04 8.92
N ASP A 88 8.51 11.24 9.98
CA ASP A 88 8.76 10.71 11.35
C ASP A 88 7.92 9.48 11.71
N ASP A 89 7.22 8.90 10.75
CA ASP A 89 6.34 7.72 10.91
C ASP A 89 5.18 7.88 11.89
N SER A 90 4.89 9.11 12.35
CA SER A 90 3.81 9.40 13.27
C SER A 90 2.42 9.38 12.62
N ALA A 91 2.36 9.48 11.28
CA ALA A 91 1.11 9.52 10.52
C ALA A 91 1.28 8.88 9.13
N PHE A 92 0.15 8.56 8.53
CA PHE A 92 0.08 8.05 7.16
C PHE A 92 -1.13 8.63 6.40
N GLU A 93 -1.04 8.61 5.07
CA GLU A 93 -2.14 8.89 4.15
C GLU A 93 -2.45 7.61 3.37
N THR A 94 -3.69 7.12 3.43
CA THR A 94 -4.11 5.96 2.63
C THR A 94 -4.24 6.35 1.17
N LEU A 95 -3.45 5.72 0.31
CA LEU A 95 -3.47 5.92 -1.14
C LEU A 95 -4.49 5.01 -1.80
N VAL A 96 -4.48 3.72 -1.43
CA VAL A 96 -5.40 2.70 -1.93
C VAL A 96 -5.85 1.81 -0.77
N VAL A 97 -7.13 1.44 -0.76
CA VAL A 97 -7.67 0.47 0.19
C VAL A 97 -8.47 -0.62 -0.52
N PHE A 98 -8.35 -1.84 -0.01
CA PHE A 98 -9.22 -2.97 -0.32
C PHE A 98 -9.99 -3.33 0.96
N VAL A 99 -11.29 -3.17 0.95
CA VAL A 99 -12.16 -3.48 2.08
C VAL A 99 -12.82 -4.82 1.83
N ARG A 100 -12.55 -5.80 2.69
CA ARG A 100 -13.22 -7.09 2.63
C ARG A 100 -14.68 -6.96 3.10
N GLN A 101 -15.59 -7.57 2.37
CA GLN A 101 -17.01 -7.66 2.74
C GLN A 101 -17.57 -9.04 2.40
N ALA A 102 -18.66 -9.44 3.07
CA ALA A 102 -19.25 -10.77 2.91
C ALA A 102 -19.73 -11.06 1.48
N ALA A 103 -20.18 -10.04 0.75
CA ALA A 103 -20.73 -10.16 -0.61
C ALA A 103 -19.85 -9.53 -1.70
N GLY A 104 -18.57 -9.39 -1.45
CA GLY A 104 -17.60 -8.75 -2.35
C GLY A 104 -16.83 -7.63 -1.66
N GLY A 105 -15.67 -7.27 -2.19
CA GLY A 105 -14.82 -6.21 -1.62
C GLY A 105 -15.05 -4.87 -2.30
N ASN A 106 -14.76 -3.78 -1.61
CA ASN A 106 -14.70 -2.43 -2.18
C ASN A 106 -13.25 -2.00 -2.41
N ILE A 107 -13.04 -1.13 -3.40
CA ILE A 107 -11.74 -0.49 -3.66
C ILE A 107 -11.91 1.01 -3.46
N GLY A 108 -11.04 1.62 -2.66
CA GLY A 108 -11.01 3.06 -2.45
C GLY A 108 -9.69 3.68 -2.91
N PHE A 109 -9.75 4.75 -3.68
CA PHE A 109 -8.62 5.62 -3.98
C PHE A 109 -8.72 6.86 -3.09
N ARG A 110 -7.76 7.03 -2.17
CA ARG A 110 -7.71 8.10 -1.15
C ARG A 110 -8.97 8.17 -0.26
N THR A 111 -9.69 7.06 -0.09
CA THR A 111 -10.82 6.95 0.82
C THR A 111 -10.89 5.54 1.40
N THR A 112 -11.17 5.46 2.70
CA THR A 112 -11.31 4.19 3.43
C THR A 112 -12.75 3.89 3.84
N SER A 113 -13.71 4.79 3.54
CA SER A 113 -15.07 4.72 4.09
C SER A 113 -16.18 5.24 3.16
N GLN A 114 -15.87 5.96 2.08
CA GLN A 114 -16.88 6.62 1.24
C GLN A 114 -17.46 5.67 0.18
N PHE A 115 -18.03 4.55 0.62
CA PHE A 115 -18.61 3.54 -0.27
C PHE A 115 -20.14 3.58 -0.36
N GLY A 116 -20.80 4.50 0.33
CA GLY A 116 -22.26 4.68 0.28
C GLY A 116 -23.06 3.42 0.65
N ASN A 117 -22.54 2.57 1.54
CA ASN A 117 -23.06 1.23 1.85
C ASN A 117 -23.06 0.25 0.65
N GLY A 118 -22.41 0.61 -0.46
CA GLY A 118 -22.26 -0.26 -1.63
C GLY A 118 -21.32 -1.44 -1.37
N GLN A 119 -21.52 -2.52 -2.13
CA GLN A 119 -20.69 -3.71 -2.13
C GLN A 119 -20.19 -3.97 -3.55
N GLY A 120 -18.91 -4.33 -3.69
CA GLY A 120 -18.28 -4.50 -5.01
C GLY A 120 -18.11 -3.18 -5.76
N VAL A 121 -17.92 -2.06 -5.06
CA VAL A 121 -17.81 -0.72 -5.66
C VAL A 121 -16.39 -0.18 -5.61
N VAL A 122 -16.11 0.73 -6.56
CA VAL A 122 -14.90 1.55 -6.57
C VAL A 122 -15.27 2.97 -6.17
N ALA A 123 -14.61 3.51 -5.14
CA ALA A 123 -14.76 4.89 -4.70
C ALA A 123 -13.48 5.68 -4.96
N ILE A 124 -13.61 6.89 -5.50
CA ILE A 124 -12.52 7.82 -5.75
C ILE A 124 -12.81 9.09 -4.97
N HIS A 125 -11.88 9.50 -4.11
CA HIS A 125 -11.99 10.74 -3.37
C HIS A 125 -11.80 11.96 -4.31
N ASN A 126 -12.42 13.09 -3.97
CA ASN A 126 -12.16 14.35 -4.65
C ASN A 126 -10.66 14.68 -4.66
N VAL A 127 -10.15 15.16 -5.79
CA VAL A 127 -8.80 15.72 -5.82
C VAL A 127 -8.74 17.01 -5.03
N SER A 128 -7.63 17.25 -4.34
CA SER A 128 -7.34 18.53 -3.67
C SER A 128 -6.92 19.62 -4.66
N VAL A 129 -6.30 19.20 -5.77
CA VAL A 129 -5.88 20.06 -6.88
C VAL A 129 -6.20 19.36 -8.19
N ALA A 130 -6.99 20.00 -9.05
CA ALA A 130 -7.32 19.45 -10.36
C ALA A 130 -6.06 19.37 -11.27
N PRO A 131 -5.97 18.33 -12.13
CA PRO A 131 -4.86 18.24 -13.08
C PRO A 131 -4.81 19.48 -13.99
N SER A 132 -3.68 20.20 -14.01
CA SER A 132 -3.46 21.40 -14.85
C SER A 132 -2.58 21.13 -16.07
N VAL A 133 -1.79 20.06 -16.07
CA VAL A 133 -0.90 19.67 -17.16
C VAL A 133 -1.52 18.54 -17.96
N ASN A 134 -1.39 18.59 -19.29
CA ASN A 134 -1.91 17.55 -20.16
C ASN A 134 -1.01 16.32 -20.12
N PRO A 135 -1.57 15.09 -20.02
CA PRO A 135 -0.78 13.89 -20.17
C PRO A 135 -0.21 13.80 -21.60
N ALA A 136 1.03 13.38 -21.73
CA ALA A 136 1.68 13.22 -23.04
C ALA A 136 1.03 12.13 -23.89
N LYS A 137 0.50 11.09 -23.23
CA LYS A 137 -0.26 9.98 -23.81
C LYS A 137 -1.36 9.55 -22.85
N GLY A 138 -2.52 9.14 -23.36
CA GLY A 138 -3.67 8.69 -22.58
C GLY A 138 -4.47 9.84 -21.98
N GLY A 139 -4.94 9.67 -20.75
CA GLY A 139 -5.76 10.65 -20.04
C GLY A 139 -5.75 10.43 -18.53
N ILE A 140 -6.30 11.38 -17.80
CA ILE A 140 -6.38 11.40 -16.34
C ILE A 140 -7.85 11.32 -15.94
N LEU A 141 -8.22 10.28 -15.18
CA LEU A 141 -9.53 10.15 -14.56
C LEU A 141 -9.47 10.65 -13.13
N TYR A 142 -10.38 11.53 -12.73
CA TYR A 142 -10.41 12.12 -11.40
C TYR A 142 -11.81 12.55 -11.00
N VAL A 143 -12.01 12.78 -9.70
CA VAL A 143 -13.25 13.37 -9.15
C VAL A 143 -12.93 14.74 -8.60
N GLU A 144 -13.70 15.74 -9.01
CA GLU A 144 -13.59 17.12 -8.53
C GLU A 144 -15.00 17.65 -8.24
N GLU A 145 -15.21 18.16 -7.02
CA GLU A 145 -16.50 18.66 -6.54
C GLU A 145 -17.65 17.64 -6.72
N GLY A 146 -17.34 16.35 -6.53
CA GLY A 146 -18.31 15.25 -6.68
C GLY A 146 -18.49 14.78 -8.13
N ALA A 147 -18.06 15.52 -9.14
CA ALA A 147 -18.19 15.14 -10.54
C ALA A 147 -17.03 14.23 -11.00
N LEU A 148 -17.36 13.14 -11.69
CA LEU A 148 -16.36 12.30 -12.35
C LEU A 148 -15.93 12.94 -13.67
N LYS A 149 -14.64 13.21 -13.81
CA LYS A 149 -14.06 13.94 -14.93
C LYS A 149 -12.91 13.16 -15.60
N TYR A 150 -12.71 13.42 -16.87
CA TYR A 150 -11.58 12.91 -17.66
C TYR A 150 -10.88 14.06 -18.36
N ARG A 151 -9.56 14.16 -18.19
CA ARG A 151 -8.71 15.11 -18.93
C ARG A 151 -7.89 14.34 -19.98
N GLY A 152 -8.14 14.62 -21.24
CA GLY A 152 -7.42 14.03 -22.38
C GLY A 152 -6.05 14.70 -22.62
N SER A 153 -5.26 14.11 -23.51
CA SER A 153 -3.94 14.62 -23.91
C SER A 153 -4.00 15.96 -24.66
N SER A 154 -5.14 16.30 -25.26
CA SER A 154 -5.39 17.62 -25.88
C SER A 154 -5.69 18.73 -24.85
N GLY A 155 -5.87 18.39 -23.57
CA GLY A 155 -6.26 19.32 -22.51
C GLY A 155 -7.77 19.47 -22.33
N THR A 156 -8.59 18.85 -23.19
CA THR A 156 -10.04 18.85 -23.02
C THR A 156 -10.43 18.10 -21.75
N VAL A 157 -11.26 18.73 -20.92
CA VAL A 157 -11.87 18.11 -19.75
C VAL A 157 -13.32 17.76 -20.07
N THR A 158 -13.63 16.49 -19.96
CA THR A 158 -14.99 15.96 -20.13
C THR A 158 -15.58 15.57 -18.78
N VAL A 159 -16.77 16.06 -18.46
CA VAL A 159 -17.57 15.57 -17.32
C VAL A 159 -18.23 14.27 -17.75
N ILE A 160 -17.82 13.15 -17.14
CA ILE A 160 -18.41 11.84 -17.42
C ILE A 160 -19.72 11.67 -16.64
N ALA A 161 -19.70 12.09 -15.37
CA ALA A 161 -20.90 12.12 -14.52
C ALA A 161 -20.86 13.40 -13.68
N PRO A 162 -21.94 14.19 -13.65
CA PRO A 162 -22.04 15.35 -12.77
C PRO A 162 -22.14 14.94 -11.30
N ALA A 163 -21.91 15.91 -10.39
CA ALA A 163 -22.08 15.73 -8.96
C ALA A 163 -23.54 15.47 -8.58
#